data_18d4a1df95e459764f184795c6ad87c9
#
_entry.id   18d4a1df95e459764f184795c6ad87c9
#
_cell.length_a   1.000
_cell.length_b   1.000
_cell.length_c   1.000
_cell.angle_alpha   90.00
_cell.angle_beta   90.00
_cell.angle_gamma   90.00
#
_symmetry.space_group_name_H-M   'P 1'
#
loop_
_entity.id
_entity.type
_entity.pdbx_description
1 polymer ?
#
loop_
_entity_poly.entity_id
_entity_poly.type
_entity_poly.pdbx_seq_one_letter_code
_entity_poly.pdbx_strand_id
1 'polypeptide(L)'
;FSLNTVVSGFMEFNNKFIELAKKEGGIDKETIQTFVTLLAPFAPHIGEELWERLGNTGSVFENNKWPEADEELMKDDEIQVPVQINGKTKVVISVPADISKDDAIAQGKEALGDKLTGNIIKEIYVPGRIINIVAK
;
A
#
# COMPACT_ATOMS: atom_id res chain seq x y z
N PHE A 1 17.31 -8.77 -8.23
CA PHE A 1 16.24 -9.40 -7.44
C PHE A 1 16.64 -9.40 -5.97
N SER A 2 15.88 -8.69 -5.12
CA SER A 2 16.08 -8.69 -3.68
C SER A 2 15.14 -9.72 -3.06
N LEU A 3 15.62 -10.94 -2.83
CA LEU A 3 14.83 -12.02 -2.25
C LEU A 3 14.28 -11.66 -0.85
N ASN A 4 15.02 -10.86 -0.10
CA ASN A 4 14.58 -10.41 1.23
C ASN A 4 13.30 -9.56 1.15
N THR A 5 13.18 -8.70 0.12
CA THR A 5 11.99 -7.88 -0.10
C THR A 5 10.78 -8.74 -0.48
N VAL A 6 11.01 -9.81 -1.24
CA VAL A 6 9.94 -10.76 -1.60
C VAL A 6 9.42 -11.48 -0.35
N VAL A 7 10.32 -11.97 0.50
CA VAL A 7 9.92 -12.65 1.74
C VAL A 7 9.14 -11.71 2.67
N SER A 8 9.60 -10.48 2.87
CA SER A 8 8.86 -9.49 3.67
C SER A 8 7.48 -9.19 3.08
N GLY A 9 7.38 -9.07 1.75
CA GLY A 9 6.09 -8.91 1.08
C GLY A 9 5.12 -10.06 1.34
N PHE A 10 5.58 -11.32 1.27
CA PHE A 10 4.75 -12.47 1.61
C PHE A 10 4.29 -12.46 3.07
N MET A 11 5.14 -12.04 4.00
CA MET A 11 4.75 -11.90 5.41
C MET A 11 3.67 -10.83 5.61
N GLU A 12 3.79 -9.69 4.94
CA GLU A 12 2.80 -8.62 4.98
C GLU A 12 1.46 -9.07 4.38
N PHE A 13 1.48 -9.75 3.23
CA PHE A 13 0.27 -10.32 2.63
C PHE A 13 -0.39 -11.35 3.54
N ASN A 14 0.38 -12.26 4.12
CA ASN A 14 -0.15 -13.26 5.04
C ASN A 14 -0.83 -12.61 6.25
N ASN A 15 -0.26 -11.57 6.81
CA ASN A 15 -0.86 -10.84 7.93
C ASN A 15 -2.19 -10.17 7.51
N LYS A 16 -2.24 -9.55 6.33
CA LYS A 16 -3.48 -8.99 5.77
C LYS A 16 -4.54 -10.07 5.52
N PHE A 17 -4.15 -11.22 5.01
CA PHE A 17 -5.08 -12.35 4.81
C PHE A 17 -5.67 -12.85 6.12
N ILE A 18 -4.88 -12.97 7.17
CA ILE A 18 -5.36 -13.35 8.50
C ILE A 18 -6.37 -12.32 9.04
N GLU A 19 -6.11 -11.04 8.84
CA GLU A 19 -7.00 -9.96 9.24
C GLU A 19 -8.33 -9.99 8.46
N LEU A 20 -8.26 -10.09 7.14
CA LEU A 20 -9.42 -10.19 6.26
C LEU A 20 -10.26 -11.43 6.55
N ALA A 21 -9.63 -12.58 6.74
CA ALA A 21 -10.33 -13.83 7.06
C ALA A 21 -11.11 -13.72 8.39
N LYS A 22 -10.57 -13.01 9.37
CA LYS A 22 -11.27 -12.74 10.64
C LYS A 22 -12.44 -11.78 10.48
N LYS A 23 -12.30 -10.78 9.62
CA LYS A 23 -13.31 -9.73 9.41
C LYS A 23 -14.46 -10.21 8.52
N GLU A 24 -14.14 -10.94 7.47
CA GLU A 24 -15.08 -11.31 6.41
C GLU A 24 -15.49 -12.79 6.44
N GLY A 25 -14.90 -13.57 7.37
CA GLY A 25 -15.22 -14.99 7.54
C GLY A 25 -14.50 -15.92 6.55
N GLY A 26 -13.59 -15.39 5.74
CA GLY A 26 -12.80 -16.17 4.77
C GLY A 26 -12.11 -15.29 3.74
N ILE A 27 -11.36 -15.94 2.86
CA ILE A 27 -10.76 -15.33 1.66
C ILE A 27 -11.23 -16.17 0.47
N ASP A 28 -11.51 -15.54 -0.64
CA ASP A 28 -11.91 -16.23 -1.84
C ASP A 28 -10.79 -17.14 -2.39
N LYS A 29 -11.21 -18.20 -3.08
CA LYS A 29 -10.29 -19.21 -3.59
C LYS A 29 -9.31 -18.66 -4.61
N GLU A 30 -9.74 -17.74 -5.47
CA GLU A 30 -8.95 -17.16 -6.55
C GLU A 30 -7.78 -16.33 -6.00
N THR A 31 -8.06 -15.52 -5.00
CA THR A 31 -7.02 -14.73 -4.29
C THR A 31 -5.96 -15.65 -3.64
N ILE A 32 -6.40 -16.75 -2.99
CA ILE A 32 -5.44 -17.69 -2.41
C ILE A 32 -4.66 -18.45 -3.50
N GLN A 33 -5.28 -18.83 -4.60
CA GLN A 33 -4.60 -19.48 -5.72
C GLN A 33 -3.51 -18.56 -6.31
N THR A 34 -3.82 -17.29 -6.50
CA THR A 34 -2.86 -16.29 -6.95
C THR A 34 -1.67 -16.19 -6.00
N PHE A 35 -1.93 -16.12 -4.71
CA PHE A 35 -0.87 -16.08 -3.70
C PHE A 35 0.01 -17.33 -3.71
N VAL A 36 -0.59 -18.52 -3.82
CA VAL A 36 0.13 -19.80 -3.91
C VAL A 36 0.98 -19.86 -5.18
N THR A 37 0.48 -19.35 -6.30
CA THR A 37 1.23 -19.25 -7.55
C THR A 37 2.49 -18.40 -7.39
N LEU A 38 2.35 -17.22 -6.78
CA LEU A 38 3.48 -16.33 -6.51
C LEU A 38 4.47 -16.92 -5.50
N LEU A 39 4.01 -17.72 -4.54
CA LEU A 39 4.82 -18.36 -3.51
C LEU A 39 5.60 -19.57 -4.04
N ALA A 40 5.03 -20.32 -5.00
CA ALA A 40 5.57 -21.59 -5.48
C ALA A 40 7.05 -21.54 -5.92
N PRO A 41 7.55 -20.52 -6.64
CA PRO A 41 8.97 -20.43 -7.00
C PRO A 41 9.92 -20.33 -5.80
N PHE A 42 9.45 -19.86 -4.65
CA PHE A 42 10.24 -19.67 -3.43
C PHE A 42 10.11 -20.85 -2.46
N ALA A 43 8.97 -21.51 -2.47
CA ALA A 43 8.65 -22.64 -1.60
C ALA A 43 7.86 -23.71 -2.37
N PRO A 44 8.50 -24.43 -3.34
CA PRO A 44 7.79 -25.30 -4.28
C PRO A 44 6.99 -26.40 -3.59
N HIS A 45 7.54 -27.07 -2.58
CA HIS A 45 6.82 -28.14 -1.89
C HIS A 45 5.57 -27.65 -1.15
N ILE A 46 5.65 -26.47 -0.54
CA ILE A 46 4.50 -25.83 0.13
C ILE A 46 3.49 -25.37 -0.93
N GLY A 47 3.97 -24.80 -2.03
CA GLY A 47 3.12 -24.36 -3.14
C GLY A 47 2.30 -25.51 -3.72
N GLU A 48 2.93 -26.66 -4.00
CA GLU A 48 2.24 -27.85 -4.52
C GLU A 48 1.22 -28.40 -3.52
N GLU A 49 1.56 -28.53 -2.26
CA GLU A 49 0.65 -29.02 -1.22
C GLU A 49 -0.58 -28.09 -1.06
N LEU A 50 -0.37 -26.77 -1.06
CA LEU A 50 -1.46 -25.80 -0.97
C LEU A 50 -2.33 -25.81 -2.25
N TRP A 51 -1.71 -26.00 -3.42
CA TRP A 51 -2.41 -26.09 -4.69
C TRP A 51 -3.36 -27.28 -4.72
N GLU A 52 -2.91 -28.45 -4.27
CA GLU A 52 -3.73 -29.66 -4.15
C GLU A 52 -4.86 -29.47 -3.12
N ARG A 53 -4.56 -28.89 -1.95
CA ARG A 53 -5.58 -28.63 -0.90
C ARG A 53 -6.66 -27.66 -1.35
N LEU A 54 -6.36 -26.78 -2.29
CA LEU A 54 -7.34 -25.91 -2.92
C LEU A 54 -8.23 -26.67 -3.93
N GLY A 55 -8.04 -27.98 -4.09
CA GLY A 55 -8.80 -28.84 -5.01
C GLY A 55 -8.40 -28.71 -6.46
N ASN A 56 -7.20 -28.24 -6.74
CA ASN A 56 -6.66 -28.19 -8.09
C ASN A 56 -5.99 -29.54 -8.44
N THR A 57 -5.88 -29.83 -9.71
CA THR A 57 -5.23 -31.02 -10.25
C THR A 57 -3.97 -30.65 -11.02
N GLY A 58 -2.96 -31.51 -10.99
CA GLY A 58 -1.67 -31.26 -11.63
C GLY A 58 -0.80 -30.27 -10.84
N SER A 59 0.37 -29.95 -11.38
CA SER A 59 1.34 -29.08 -10.73
C SER A 59 0.94 -27.59 -10.85
N VAL A 60 1.23 -26.82 -9.82
CA VAL A 60 1.09 -25.35 -9.85
C VAL A 60 1.91 -24.72 -10.97
N PHE A 61 3.01 -25.38 -11.39
CA PHE A 61 3.90 -24.89 -12.45
C PHE A 61 3.44 -25.23 -13.87
N GLU A 62 2.60 -26.25 -14.03
CA GLU A 62 2.17 -26.73 -15.36
C GLU A 62 0.85 -26.09 -15.81
N ASN A 63 -0.09 -25.93 -14.91
CA ASN A 63 -1.48 -25.58 -15.25
C ASN A 63 -1.86 -24.16 -14.87
N ASN A 64 -0.93 -23.38 -14.36
CA ASN A 64 -1.22 -22.04 -13.87
C ASN A 64 -0.49 -20.97 -14.68
N LYS A 65 -1.20 -19.90 -15.00
CA LYS A 65 -0.59 -18.71 -15.61
C LYS A 65 -0.05 -17.81 -14.52
N TRP A 66 1.12 -17.22 -14.78
CA TRP A 66 1.64 -16.17 -13.91
C TRP A 66 0.63 -15.00 -13.90
N PRO A 67 0.22 -14.53 -12.71
CA PRO A 67 -0.75 -13.45 -12.62
C PRO A 67 -0.17 -12.15 -13.20
N GLU A 68 -1.00 -11.45 -13.95
CA GLU A 68 -0.68 -10.12 -14.45
C GLU A 68 -1.08 -9.08 -13.41
N ALA A 69 -0.22 -8.07 -13.22
CA ALA A 69 -0.52 -6.98 -12.31
C ALA A 69 -1.53 -6.03 -12.97
N ASP A 70 -2.58 -5.69 -12.25
CA ASP A 70 -3.49 -4.62 -12.65
C ASP A 70 -2.92 -3.28 -12.20
N GLU A 71 -2.51 -2.46 -13.17
CA GLU A 71 -1.92 -1.15 -12.89
C GLU A 71 -2.89 -0.18 -12.21
N GLU A 72 -4.20 -0.35 -12.40
CA GLU A 72 -5.20 0.50 -11.75
C GLU A 72 -5.33 0.15 -10.27
N LEU A 73 -5.30 -1.15 -9.93
CA LEU A 73 -5.32 -1.62 -8.55
C LEU A 73 -4.00 -1.36 -7.79
N MET A 74 -2.91 -1.09 -8.52
CA MET A 74 -1.62 -0.74 -7.91
C MET A 74 -1.51 0.74 -7.52
N LYS A 75 -2.44 1.58 -7.93
CA LYS A 75 -2.47 2.98 -7.50
C LYS A 75 -3.01 3.03 -6.08
N ASP A 76 -2.21 3.53 -5.17
CA ASP A 76 -2.71 3.84 -3.83
C ASP A 76 -3.79 4.93 -3.97
N ASP A 77 -5.01 4.63 -3.53
CA ASP A 77 -6.10 5.61 -3.51
C ASP A 77 -5.78 6.78 -2.58
N GLU A 78 -5.00 6.52 -1.53
CA GLU A 78 -4.56 7.51 -0.56
C GLU A 78 -3.05 7.45 -0.31
N ILE A 79 -2.43 8.61 -0.24
CA ILE A 79 -1.01 8.77 0.08
C ILE A 79 -0.84 9.53 1.40
N GLN A 80 0.15 9.14 2.19
CA GLN A 80 0.50 9.86 3.41
C GLN A 80 1.48 10.98 3.07
N VAL A 81 1.05 12.22 3.30
CA VAL A 81 1.85 13.41 3.03
C VAL A 81 2.20 14.11 4.34
N PRO A 82 3.49 14.22 4.68
CA PRO A 82 3.93 14.99 5.84
C PRO A 82 3.76 16.49 5.59
N VAL A 83 3.11 17.16 6.55
CA VAL A 83 2.95 18.62 6.56
C VAL A 83 3.99 19.23 7.48
N GLN A 84 4.76 20.14 6.92
CA GLN A 84 5.86 20.83 7.61
C GLN A 84 5.56 22.31 7.80
N ILE A 85 6.08 22.85 8.92
CA ILE A 85 6.19 24.29 9.14
C ILE A 85 7.69 24.61 9.25
N ASN A 86 8.17 25.51 8.40
CA ASN A 86 9.58 25.91 8.35
C ASN A 86 10.54 24.70 8.30
N GLY A 87 10.19 23.68 7.50
CA GLY A 87 10.99 22.47 7.31
C GLY A 87 10.88 21.42 8.44
N LYS A 88 10.08 21.64 9.47
CA LYS A 88 9.84 20.66 10.55
C LYS A 88 8.47 20.01 10.39
N THR A 89 8.44 18.68 10.27
CA THR A 89 7.18 17.92 10.18
C THR A 89 6.38 18.08 11.48
N LYS A 90 5.12 18.45 11.35
CA LYS A 90 4.17 18.66 12.44
C LYS A 90 3.02 17.69 12.47
N VAL A 91 2.54 17.29 11.29
CA VAL A 91 1.41 16.37 11.10
C VAL A 91 1.67 15.55 9.85
N VAL A 92 1.10 14.36 9.76
CA VAL A 92 1.01 13.56 8.53
C VAL A 92 -0.47 13.42 8.20
N ILE A 93 -0.85 13.75 6.99
CA ILE A 93 -2.23 13.62 6.50
C ILE A 93 -2.32 12.54 5.44
N SER A 94 -3.46 11.85 5.39
CA SER A 94 -3.82 10.93 4.32
C SER A 94 -4.66 11.70 3.31
N VAL A 95 -4.21 11.74 2.07
CA VAL A 95 -4.87 12.48 0.99
C VAL A 95 -4.96 11.60 -0.26
N PRO A 96 -5.98 11.79 -1.11
CA PRO A 96 -6.04 11.10 -2.40
C PRO A 96 -4.76 11.32 -3.22
N ALA A 97 -4.33 10.28 -3.94
CA ALA A 97 -3.09 10.34 -4.72
C ALA A 97 -3.13 11.39 -5.85
N ASP A 98 -4.33 11.69 -6.34
CA ASP A 98 -4.62 12.64 -7.41
C ASP A 98 -5.06 14.02 -6.90
N ILE A 99 -4.92 14.29 -5.58
CA ILE A 99 -5.34 15.56 -4.97
C ILE A 99 -4.69 16.77 -5.66
N SER A 100 -5.49 17.82 -5.87
CA SER A 100 -4.98 19.08 -6.41
C SER A 100 -4.05 19.77 -5.40
N LYS A 101 -3.15 20.61 -5.90
CA LYS A 101 -2.24 21.39 -5.04
C LYS A 101 -2.98 22.23 -4.03
N ASP A 102 -4.06 22.87 -4.45
CA ASP A 102 -4.79 23.83 -3.61
C ASP A 102 -5.57 23.10 -2.52
N ASP A 103 -6.19 21.96 -2.84
CA ASP A 103 -6.89 21.11 -1.86
C ASP A 103 -5.91 20.46 -0.87
N ALA A 104 -4.76 19.99 -1.34
CA ALA A 104 -3.73 19.41 -0.46
C ALA A 104 -3.21 20.44 0.55
N ILE A 105 -2.97 21.68 0.10
CA ILE A 105 -2.55 22.76 0.98
C ILE A 105 -3.68 23.14 1.97
N ALA A 106 -4.93 23.17 1.52
CA ALA A 106 -6.08 23.48 2.37
C ALA A 106 -6.23 22.43 3.49
N GLN A 107 -6.21 21.15 3.15
CA GLN A 107 -6.26 20.05 4.13
C GLN A 107 -5.03 20.06 5.06
N GLY A 108 -3.85 20.38 4.54
CA GLY A 108 -2.65 20.54 5.34
C GLY A 108 -2.75 21.66 6.39
N LYS A 109 -3.35 22.80 6.03
CA LYS A 109 -3.62 23.90 6.95
C LYS A 109 -4.64 23.54 8.00
N GLU A 110 -5.72 22.90 7.61
CA GLU A 110 -6.77 22.42 8.52
C GLU A 110 -6.20 21.44 9.55
N ALA A 111 -5.40 20.50 9.11
CA ALA A 111 -4.73 19.52 9.98
C ALA A 111 -3.71 20.16 10.93
N LEU A 112 -3.11 21.27 10.56
CA LEU A 112 -2.21 22.02 11.44
C LEU A 112 -2.97 22.80 12.53
N GLY A 113 -4.16 23.32 12.23
CA GLY A 113 -4.99 24.07 13.18
C GLY A 113 -4.18 25.12 13.94
N ASP A 114 -4.26 25.09 15.27
CA ASP A 114 -3.57 26.05 16.16
C ASP A 114 -2.02 25.99 16.12
N LYS A 115 -1.45 24.96 15.47
CA LYS A 115 0.02 24.86 15.30
C LYS A 115 0.54 25.80 14.22
N LEU A 116 -0.34 26.34 13.39
CA LEU A 116 0.00 27.30 12.36
C LEU A 116 -0.04 28.72 12.96
N THR A 117 1.04 29.14 13.58
CA THR A 117 1.21 30.47 14.18
C THR A 117 2.04 31.35 13.26
N GLY A 118 1.61 32.59 13.01
CA GLY A 118 2.33 33.57 12.19
C GLY A 118 1.73 33.80 10.80
N ASN A 119 2.31 34.73 10.06
CA ASN A 119 1.89 35.05 8.69
C ASN A 119 2.52 34.07 7.70
N ILE A 120 1.71 33.44 6.85
CA ILE A 120 2.18 32.52 5.80
C ILE A 120 2.87 33.36 4.73
N ILE A 121 4.14 33.05 4.46
CA ILE A 121 4.95 33.71 3.44
C ILE A 121 4.96 32.89 2.14
N LYS A 122 5.05 31.57 2.26
CA LYS A 122 5.17 30.69 1.10
C LYS A 122 4.59 29.32 1.40
N GLU A 123 3.94 28.73 0.39
CA GLU A 123 3.38 27.38 0.42
C GLU A 123 4.01 26.56 -0.69
N ILE A 124 4.58 25.43 -0.33
CA ILE A 124 5.26 24.51 -1.24
C ILE A 124 4.57 23.15 -1.13
N TYR A 125 4.07 22.67 -2.23
CA TYR A 125 3.55 21.30 -2.34
C TYR A 125 4.36 20.52 -3.36
N VAL A 126 4.86 19.38 -2.95
CA VAL A 126 5.49 18.39 -3.84
C VAL A 126 4.57 17.17 -3.87
N PRO A 127 3.93 16.88 -5.02
CA PRO A 127 2.98 15.78 -5.13
C PRO A 127 3.52 14.47 -4.57
N GLY A 128 2.74 13.81 -3.73
CA GLY A 128 3.08 12.53 -3.12
C GLY A 128 4.23 12.54 -2.11
N ARG A 129 4.80 13.71 -1.77
CA ARG A 129 5.99 13.79 -0.92
C ARG A 129 5.84 14.67 0.29
N ILE A 130 5.44 15.92 0.12
CA ILE A 130 5.50 16.88 1.23
C ILE A 130 4.66 18.13 0.98
N ILE A 131 4.08 18.66 2.05
CA ILE A 131 3.54 20.02 2.12
C ILE A 131 4.41 20.82 3.10
N ASN A 132 5.00 21.91 2.65
CA ASN A 132 5.79 22.77 3.53
C ASN A 132 5.23 24.19 3.52
N ILE A 133 4.81 24.66 4.69
CA ILE A 133 4.29 26.01 4.92
C ILE A 133 5.38 26.81 5.63
N VAL A 134 5.80 27.88 4.98
CA VAL A 134 6.77 28.84 5.54
C VAL A 134 5.98 29.97 6.17
N ALA A 135 6.08 30.10 7.48
CA ALA A 135 5.42 31.13 8.28
C ALA A 135 6.44 31.89 9.14
N LYS A 136 6.17 33.19 9.35
CA LYS A 136 7.00 34.09 10.17
C LYS A 136 6.14 34.85 11.15
#